data_27266a64083ab547736d494f04c97cc1
#
_entry.id   27266a64083ab547736d494f04c97cc1
#
_cell.length_a   1.000
_cell.length_b   1.000
_cell.length_c   1.000
_cell.angle_alpha   90.00
_cell.angle_beta   90.00
_cell.angle_gamma   90.00
#
_symmetry.space_group_name_H-M   'P 1'
#
loop_
_entity.id
_entity.type
_entity.pdbx_description
1 polymer ?
#
loop_
_entity_poly.entity_id
_entity_poly.type
_entity_poly.pdbx_seq_one_letter_code
_entity_poly.pdbx_strand_id
1 'polypeptide(L)'
;GQGEVKVFCDESKKPISCIRTKECESDTKQYFYEFSFETLGEHTISIRYGKQKQAYLYYFATQPVETLWEKRAAFIASHQIKDETLWYDGLLCEWNNKTGVQLSPDNYDTIGGWRIYEVSCDDPGLAKPAFLSSKQTMLPNQDEIAALDRYLDRFVWGVLQQTEEEPYPYGIYGIPDWHVLRNSKEDGTRGKLHIWRIYDYPHIALTWYNMYLTAVRYPNLKFQMDPIVYLKRAYGTACGMFTIPSEIEDWSAYKTGLYNECVIPKIIAALRENGMKVQADRLETFWMRKVKFFVTECKDVFGSEYPFDTTGFESTFVLAEDGLKAAVFERDDSPFAEGIPYEKAVQFMESQHKCNIACRGYLEPSYFGYGSDYRGNSTHYLLSYMSQMGGCSILRHALYYEKEPWEMLRLGYGSLLSSYALMNTGDEASNYGYWFSGKENDGAAGGGFEPLYEGKTWLDQPHSGGSWYYSCEIDLGFCGGVRGASCIMAEDPLFGRIGYGAELSKKDNLWTVKRSDAAGKEFHYLANDKRLHVVLDHGTLAKTAAQYNENDHSLTLYFDTQKSALTGTVTISMLHMVGTLEDGTLLGNNKVQYPLKDGQENLKIFLNEG
;
A
#
# COMPACT_ATOMS: atom_id res chain seq x y z
N GLY A 1 39.15 12.24 -1.16
CA GLY A 1 40.24 11.35 -1.53
C GLY A 1 40.56 11.49 -2.99
N GLN A 2 41.82 11.76 -3.32
CA GLN A 2 42.29 11.79 -4.71
C GLN A 2 42.39 10.34 -5.21
N GLY A 3 41.50 9.90 -6.06
CA GLY A 3 41.54 8.60 -6.71
C GLY A 3 40.41 8.45 -7.71
N GLU A 4 40.69 7.69 -8.78
CA GLU A 4 39.69 7.36 -9.79
C GLU A 4 38.55 6.55 -9.16
N VAL A 5 37.31 6.94 -9.41
CA VAL A 5 36.11 6.17 -9.01
C VAL A 5 35.75 5.26 -10.17
N LYS A 6 35.67 3.96 -9.90
CA LYS A 6 35.24 2.97 -10.88
C LYS A 6 33.98 2.28 -10.40
N VAL A 7 32.99 2.22 -11.24
CA VAL A 7 31.67 1.62 -10.98
C VAL A 7 31.46 0.46 -11.92
N PHE A 8 31.01 -0.66 -11.40
CA PHE A 8 30.77 -1.89 -12.16
C PHE A 8 29.43 -2.51 -11.76
N CYS A 9 28.78 -3.13 -12.72
CA CYS A 9 27.78 -4.14 -12.44
C CYS A 9 28.52 -5.50 -12.32
N ASP A 10 28.48 -6.13 -11.16
CA ASP A 10 29.31 -7.29 -10.87
C ASP A 10 28.92 -8.52 -11.70
N GLU A 11 27.63 -8.73 -11.96
CA GLU A 11 27.13 -9.86 -12.75
C GLU A 11 27.57 -9.77 -14.21
N SER A 12 27.45 -8.60 -14.82
CA SER A 12 27.86 -8.37 -16.22
C SER A 12 29.34 -8.10 -16.37
N LYS A 13 30.05 -7.78 -15.26
CA LYS A 13 31.44 -7.31 -15.23
C LYS A 13 31.71 -6.08 -16.11
N LYS A 14 30.64 -5.39 -16.52
CA LYS A 14 30.74 -4.19 -17.36
C LYS A 14 31.00 -2.96 -16.51
N PRO A 15 31.95 -2.10 -16.87
CA PRO A 15 32.12 -0.81 -16.23
C PRO A 15 30.94 0.11 -16.58
N ILE A 16 30.51 0.88 -15.60
CA ILE A 16 29.48 1.91 -15.77
C ILE A 16 30.19 3.25 -15.88
N SER A 17 29.94 3.96 -16.96
CA SER A 17 30.59 5.24 -17.24
C SER A 17 29.94 6.38 -16.46
N CYS A 18 30.76 7.31 -15.97
CA CYS A 18 30.27 8.55 -15.41
C CYS A 18 29.65 9.42 -16.52
N ILE A 19 28.38 9.82 -16.34
CA ILE A 19 27.66 10.63 -17.34
C ILE A 19 27.89 12.12 -17.17
N ARG A 20 28.13 12.58 -15.93
CA ARG A 20 28.43 13.98 -15.61
C ARG A 20 29.15 14.11 -14.26
N THR A 21 29.78 15.26 -14.07
CA THR A 21 30.34 15.67 -12.78
C THR A 21 29.78 17.04 -12.38
N LYS A 22 29.65 17.26 -11.08
CA LYS A 22 29.27 18.56 -10.50
C LYS A 22 30.32 18.94 -9.46
N GLU A 23 30.84 20.15 -9.53
CA GLU A 23 31.72 20.70 -8.49
C GLU A 23 30.88 21.19 -7.32
N CYS A 24 31.33 20.87 -6.12
CA CYS A 24 30.68 21.30 -4.87
C CYS A 24 31.52 22.40 -4.21
N GLU A 25 30.93 23.21 -3.35
CA GLU A 25 31.56 24.35 -2.64
C GLU A 25 32.82 23.98 -1.82
N SER A 26 33.03 22.69 -1.56
CA SER A 26 34.14 22.16 -0.74
C SER A 26 35.31 21.58 -1.56
N ASP A 27 35.52 22.03 -2.80
CA ASP A 27 36.51 21.46 -3.75
C ASP A 27 36.36 19.95 -3.99
N THR A 28 35.17 19.41 -3.73
CA THR A 28 34.82 18.03 -4.00
C THR A 28 34.00 17.92 -5.28
N LYS A 29 34.13 16.76 -5.96
CA LYS A 29 33.35 16.48 -7.15
C LYS A 29 32.33 15.40 -6.85
N GLN A 30 31.10 15.63 -7.28
CA GLN A 30 30.07 14.61 -7.40
C GLN A 30 30.13 13.97 -8.78
N TYR A 31 30.01 12.65 -8.82
CA TYR A 31 30.01 11.86 -10.04
C TYR A 31 28.65 11.20 -10.20
N PHE A 32 28.07 11.31 -11.37
CA PHE A 32 26.75 10.76 -11.68
C PHE A 32 26.89 9.61 -12.66
N TYR A 33 26.26 8.52 -12.33
CA TYR A 33 26.24 7.28 -13.12
C TYR A 33 24.78 6.94 -13.42
N GLU A 34 24.52 6.48 -14.63
CA GLU A 34 23.22 5.95 -15.03
C GLU A 34 23.42 4.52 -15.51
N PHE A 35 22.58 3.63 -15.08
CA PHE A 35 22.62 2.24 -15.47
C PHE A 35 21.23 1.63 -15.51
N SER A 36 21.08 0.56 -16.29
CA SER A 36 19.90 -0.28 -16.37
C SER A 36 20.32 -1.74 -16.32
N PHE A 37 19.44 -2.59 -15.82
CA PHE A 37 19.66 -4.02 -15.78
C PHE A 37 18.99 -4.69 -16.98
N GLU A 38 19.71 -5.60 -17.64
CA GLU A 38 19.22 -6.35 -18.79
C GLU A 38 18.46 -7.63 -18.38
N THR A 39 18.67 -8.08 -17.14
CA THR A 39 18.09 -9.30 -16.59
C THR A 39 17.34 -9.00 -15.29
N LEU A 40 16.33 -9.81 -15.00
CA LEU A 40 15.61 -9.77 -13.73
C LEU A 40 16.45 -10.43 -12.62
N GLY A 41 16.10 -10.12 -11.38
CA GLY A 41 16.73 -10.66 -10.19
C GLY A 41 17.70 -9.70 -9.51
N GLU A 42 18.59 -10.26 -8.70
CA GLU A 42 19.57 -9.49 -7.93
C GLU A 42 20.70 -8.96 -8.78
N HIS A 43 21.10 -7.72 -8.47
CA HIS A 43 22.25 -7.08 -9.06
C HIS A 43 23.07 -6.35 -8.00
N THR A 44 24.39 -6.47 -8.11
CA THR A 44 25.33 -5.77 -7.25
C THR A 44 26.10 -4.74 -8.05
N ILE A 45 26.05 -3.48 -7.61
CA ILE A 45 26.88 -2.41 -8.14
C ILE A 45 28.05 -2.18 -7.20
N SER A 46 29.25 -2.48 -7.67
CA SER A 46 30.50 -2.25 -6.96
C SER A 46 31.08 -0.87 -7.28
N ILE A 47 31.35 -0.09 -6.26
CA ILE A 47 31.99 1.22 -6.34
C ILE A 47 33.38 1.12 -5.73
N ARG A 48 34.41 1.23 -6.55
CA ARG A 48 35.82 1.19 -6.12
C ARG A 48 36.40 2.58 -6.12
N TYR A 49 37.02 2.98 -5.04
CA TYR A 49 37.59 4.30 -4.88
C TYR A 49 38.84 4.31 -3.98
N GLY A 50 39.72 5.28 -4.20
CA GLY A 50 40.99 5.32 -3.49
C GLY A 50 41.87 4.09 -3.78
N LYS A 51 42.75 3.71 -2.83
CA LYS A 51 43.71 2.62 -3.06
C LYS A 51 43.11 1.22 -2.91
N GLN A 52 42.17 1.03 -1.96
CA GLN A 52 41.61 -0.30 -1.64
C GLN A 52 40.18 -0.19 -1.06
N LYS A 53 39.48 0.92 -1.25
CA LYS A 53 38.15 1.11 -0.70
C LYS A 53 37.11 0.72 -1.75
N GLN A 54 36.06 0.07 -1.26
CA GLN A 54 34.90 -0.25 -2.09
C GLN A 54 33.61 -0.13 -1.28
N ALA A 55 32.52 0.14 -1.98
CA ALA A 55 31.17 0.12 -1.46
C ALA A 55 30.31 -0.67 -2.44
N TYR A 56 29.22 -1.20 -1.96
CA TYR A 56 28.29 -1.99 -2.74
C TYR A 56 26.89 -1.39 -2.63
N LEU A 57 26.16 -1.43 -3.73
CA LEU A 57 24.74 -1.15 -3.78
C LEU A 57 24.05 -2.41 -4.33
N TYR A 58 22.98 -2.81 -3.67
CA TYR A 58 22.21 -3.99 -4.05
C TYR A 58 20.88 -3.55 -4.63
N TYR A 59 20.51 -4.14 -5.76
CA TYR A 59 19.29 -3.88 -6.47
C TYR A 59 18.60 -5.19 -6.82
N PHE A 60 17.29 -5.14 -6.91
CA PHE A 60 16.51 -6.25 -7.44
C PHE A 60 15.68 -5.73 -8.63
N ALA A 61 15.99 -6.19 -9.83
CA ALA A 61 15.23 -5.86 -11.03
C ALA A 61 14.00 -6.76 -11.12
N THR A 62 12.81 -6.16 -11.11
CA THR A 62 11.55 -6.86 -11.21
C THR A 62 10.90 -6.71 -12.58
N GLN A 63 9.88 -7.52 -12.85
CA GLN A 63 8.94 -7.22 -13.91
C GLN A 63 8.20 -5.90 -13.60
N PRO A 64 7.59 -5.25 -14.61
CA PRO A 64 6.75 -4.08 -14.36
C PRO A 64 5.69 -4.38 -13.30
N VAL A 65 5.49 -3.45 -12.38
CA VAL A 65 4.57 -3.62 -11.23
C VAL A 65 3.15 -3.96 -11.69
N GLU A 66 2.68 -3.37 -12.79
CA GLU A 66 1.39 -3.71 -13.41
C GLU A 66 1.30 -5.20 -13.74
N THR A 67 2.34 -5.76 -14.36
CA THR A 67 2.42 -7.19 -14.67
C THR A 67 2.42 -8.07 -13.42
N LEU A 68 3.15 -7.65 -12.37
CA LEU A 68 3.18 -8.37 -11.11
C LEU A 68 1.80 -8.41 -10.45
N TRP A 69 1.09 -7.29 -10.43
CA TRP A 69 -0.27 -7.24 -9.88
C TRP A 69 -1.23 -8.15 -10.65
N GLU A 70 -1.20 -8.09 -11.99
CA GLU A 70 -2.08 -8.93 -12.83
C GLU A 70 -1.82 -10.42 -12.60
N LYS A 71 -0.55 -10.81 -12.59
CA LYS A 71 -0.18 -12.22 -12.41
C LYS A 71 -0.48 -12.73 -11.00
N ARG A 72 -0.17 -11.95 -9.97
CA ARG A 72 -0.49 -12.33 -8.59
C ARG A 72 -2.00 -12.42 -8.36
N ALA A 73 -2.76 -11.47 -8.85
CA ALA A 73 -4.22 -11.48 -8.74
C ALA A 73 -4.86 -12.66 -9.47
N ALA A 74 -4.41 -12.94 -10.69
CA ALA A 74 -4.88 -14.10 -11.46
C ALA A 74 -4.58 -15.43 -10.75
N PHE A 75 -3.41 -15.55 -10.13
CA PHE A 75 -3.05 -16.72 -9.34
C PHE A 75 -3.96 -16.90 -8.13
N ILE A 76 -4.16 -15.87 -7.32
CA ILE A 76 -5.06 -15.91 -6.16
C ILE A 76 -6.46 -16.35 -6.59
N ALA A 77 -7.02 -15.74 -7.65
CA ALA A 77 -8.36 -16.05 -8.12
C ALA A 77 -8.49 -17.46 -8.72
N SER A 78 -7.45 -17.95 -9.41
CA SER A 78 -7.45 -19.28 -10.01
C SER A 78 -7.33 -20.41 -8.99
N HIS A 79 -6.72 -20.12 -7.82
CA HIS A 79 -6.54 -21.09 -6.72
C HIS A 79 -7.58 -20.93 -5.60
N GLN A 80 -8.69 -20.25 -5.87
CA GLN A 80 -9.81 -20.19 -4.94
C GLN A 80 -10.48 -21.56 -4.78
N ILE A 81 -10.90 -21.90 -3.56
CA ILE A 81 -11.73 -23.07 -3.31
C ILE A 81 -13.10 -22.87 -3.95
N LYS A 82 -13.51 -23.79 -4.80
CA LYS A 82 -14.79 -23.76 -5.54
C LYS A 82 -15.50 -25.10 -5.37
N ASP A 83 -15.95 -25.39 -4.16
CA ASP A 83 -16.68 -26.60 -3.81
C ASP A 83 -17.78 -26.26 -2.79
N GLU A 84 -19.02 -26.22 -3.26
CA GLU A 84 -20.20 -25.86 -2.44
C GLU A 84 -20.51 -26.89 -1.34
N THR A 85 -19.84 -28.03 -1.32
CA THR A 85 -19.99 -29.04 -0.27
C THR A 85 -19.11 -28.74 0.95
N LEU A 86 -18.14 -27.85 0.79
CA LEU A 86 -17.22 -27.46 1.84
C LEU A 86 -17.70 -26.20 2.57
N TRP A 87 -17.54 -26.18 3.89
CA TRP A 87 -17.89 -25.00 4.69
C TRP A 87 -17.01 -23.77 4.39
N TYR A 88 -15.84 -23.99 3.81
CA TYR A 88 -14.91 -22.95 3.38
C TYR A 88 -14.92 -22.71 1.86
N ASP A 89 -16.05 -23.01 1.21
CA ASP A 89 -16.27 -22.64 -0.19
C ASP A 89 -16.05 -21.14 -0.39
N GLY A 90 -15.32 -20.79 -1.42
CA GLY A 90 -14.96 -19.39 -1.71
C GLY A 90 -13.68 -18.91 -1.06
N LEU A 91 -13.05 -19.67 -0.16
CA LEU A 91 -11.82 -19.28 0.50
C LEU A 91 -10.68 -19.08 -0.51
N LEU A 92 -9.92 -17.99 -0.34
CA LEU A 92 -8.71 -17.68 -1.07
C LEU A 92 -7.52 -18.20 -0.25
N CYS A 93 -6.99 -19.33 -0.67
CA CYS A 93 -6.02 -20.09 0.10
C CYS A 93 -4.57 -19.75 -0.21
N GLU A 94 -3.68 -20.17 0.69
CA GLU A 94 -2.26 -20.24 0.47
C GLU A 94 -1.89 -21.39 -0.48
N TRP A 95 -0.71 -21.30 -1.04
CA TRP A 95 -0.14 -22.28 -1.94
C TRP A 95 1.26 -22.66 -1.51
N ASN A 96 1.51 -23.94 -1.34
CA ASN A 96 2.85 -24.45 -1.08
C ASN A 96 3.58 -24.68 -2.40
N ASN A 97 4.51 -23.80 -2.74
CA ASN A 97 5.26 -23.88 -4.00
C ASN A 97 6.11 -25.14 -4.14
N LYS A 98 6.61 -25.67 -3.03
CA LYS A 98 7.46 -26.86 -3.05
C LYS A 98 6.69 -28.13 -3.36
N THR A 99 5.52 -28.27 -2.77
CA THR A 99 4.70 -29.48 -2.94
C THR A 99 3.65 -29.35 -4.04
N GLY A 100 3.39 -28.13 -4.53
CA GLY A 100 2.32 -27.84 -5.47
C GLY A 100 0.93 -28.05 -4.87
N VAL A 101 0.79 -27.94 -3.55
CA VAL A 101 -0.47 -28.18 -2.84
C VAL A 101 -1.10 -26.88 -2.40
N GLN A 102 -2.39 -26.74 -2.69
CA GLN A 102 -3.21 -25.69 -2.15
C GLN A 102 -3.51 -25.98 -0.68
N LEU A 103 -3.17 -25.03 0.20
CA LEU A 103 -3.45 -25.15 1.63
C LEU A 103 -4.90 -24.76 1.90
N SER A 104 -5.50 -25.48 2.82
CA SER A 104 -6.89 -25.29 3.20
C SER A 104 -7.10 -25.68 4.67
N PRO A 105 -8.27 -25.46 5.25
CA PRO A 105 -8.62 -25.96 6.58
C PRO A 105 -8.45 -27.48 6.77
N ASP A 106 -8.39 -28.26 5.69
CA ASP A 106 -8.25 -29.72 5.78
C ASP A 106 -6.80 -30.21 5.70
N ASN A 107 -5.83 -29.34 5.35
CA ASN A 107 -4.45 -29.76 5.14
C ASN A 107 -3.39 -28.72 5.59
N TYR A 108 -3.81 -27.68 6.28
CA TYR A 108 -2.91 -26.61 6.74
C TYR A 108 -1.80 -27.10 7.66
N ASP A 109 -2.04 -28.18 8.40
CA ASP A 109 -1.11 -28.81 9.33
C ASP A 109 0.08 -29.49 8.65
N THR A 110 0.09 -29.54 7.34
CA THR A 110 1.28 -29.96 6.56
C THR A 110 2.44 -28.97 6.68
N ILE A 111 2.16 -27.75 7.14
CA ILE A 111 3.18 -26.76 7.51
C ILE A 111 3.23 -26.69 9.05
N GLY A 112 4.40 -26.96 9.60
CA GLY A 112 4.60 -26.92 11.03
C GLY A 112 4.27 -25.54 11.61
N GLY A 113 3.51 -25.53 12.72
CA GLY A 113 3.10 -24.32 13.39
C GLY A 113 1.86 -23.62 12.83
N TRP A 114 1.40 -23.97 11.64
CA TRP A 114 0.17 -23.42 11.08
C TRP A 114 -1.08 -24.00 11.71
N ARG A 115 -2.14 -23.19 11.76
CA ARG A 115 -3.45 -23.53 12.26
C ARG A 115 -4.51 -23.05 11.28
N ILE A 116 -5.75 -23.49 11.46
CA ILE A 116 -6.88 -23.04 10.65
C ILE A 116 -7.03 -21.51 10.60
N TYR A 117 -6.60 -20.87 11.65
CA TYR A 117 -6.57 -19.44 11.81
C TYR A 117 -5.69 -18.76 10.72
N GLU A 118 -4.46 -19.23 10.48
CA GLU A 118 -3.55 -18.64 9.52
C GLU A 118 -4.02 -18.81 8.07
N VAL A 119 -4.78 -19.86 7.77
CA VAL A 119 -5.28 -20.07 6.39
C VAL A 119 -6.62 -19.40 6.12
N SER A 120 -7.37 -19.02 7.13
CA SER A 120 -8.78 -18.61 6.99
C SER A 120 -9.10 -17.21 7.51
N CYS A 121 -8.41 -16.75 8.51
CA CYS A 121 -8.54 -15.42 9.12
C CYS A 121 -7.15 -14.93 9.53
N ASP A 122 -7.06 -13.94 10.40
CA ASP A 122 -5.82 -13.27 10.71
C ASP A 122 -5.16 -12.64 9.46
N ASP A 123 -4.04 -12.00 9.66
CA ASP A 123 -3.32 -11.29 8.60
C ASP A 123 -2.97 -12.18 7.40
N PRO A 124 -2.44 -13.41 7.60
CA PRO A 124 -2.15 -14.30 6.49
C PRO A 124 -3.38 -14.67 5.65
N GLY A 125 -4.46 -15.06 6.31
CA GLY A 125 -5.69 -15.46 5.64
C GLY A 125 -6.39 -14.30 4.93
N LEU A 126 -6.29 -13.08 5.48
CA LEU A 126 -6.98 -11.89 4.99
C LEU A 126 -6.15 -11.02 4.05
N ALA A 127 -4.85 -11.29 3.90
CA ALA A 127 -3.97 -10.55 3.02
C ALA A 127 -4.39 -10.63 1.54
N LYS A 128 -4.75 -11.82 1.08
CA LYS A 128 -5.12 -12.08 -0.33
C LYS A 128 -6.38 -11.33 -0.76
N PRO A 129 -7.53 -11.43 -0.07
CA PRO A 129 -8.70 -10.66 -0.46
C PRO A 129 -8.49 -9.15 -0.36
N ALA A 130 -7.70 -8.67 0.61
CA ALA A 130 -7.36 -7.27 0.75
C ALA A 130 -6.58 -6.75 -0.46
N PHE A 131 -5.54 -7.47 -0.90
CA PHE A 131 -4.79 -7.12 -2.11
C PHE A 131 -5.64 -7.27 -3.36
N LEU A 132 -6.30 -8.42 -3.54
CA LEU A 132 -7.09 -8.71 -4.72
C LEU A 132 -8.16 -7.63 -4.95
N SER A 133 -8.87 -7.23 -3.89
CA SER A 133 -9.87 -6.15 -3.97
C SER A 133 -9.24 -4.79 -4.23
N SER A 134 -8.08 -4.48 -3.63
CA SER A 134 -7.37 -3.21 -3.86
C SER A 134 -6.93 -3.07 -5.32
N LYS A 135 -6.43 -4.14 -5.91
CA LYS A 135 -6.02 -4.18 -7.33
C LYS A 135 -7.21 -3.89 -8.26
N GLN A 136 -8.43 -4.37 -7.93
CA GLN A 136 -9.60 -4.12 -8.79
C GLN A 136 -9.95 -2.63 -8.89
N THR A 137 -9.62 -1.84 -7.88
CA THR A 137 -9.88 -0.39 -7.93
C THR A 137 -9.04 0.35 -8.97
N MET A 138 -7.95 -0.28 -9.44
CA MET A 138 -6.97 0.28 -10.39
C MET A 138 -6.98 -0.45 -11.73
N LEU A 139 -6.93 -1.78 -11.69
CA LEU A 139 -6.87 -2.69 -12.85
C LEU A 139 -7.93 -3.78 -12.70
N PRO A 140 -9.20 -3.49 -12.98
CA PRO A 140 -10.28 -4.46 -12.77
C PRO A 140 -10.22 -5.62 -13.76
N ASN A 141 -10.58 -6.79 -13.27
CA ASN A 141 -10.72 -8.02 -14.06
C ASN A 141 -12.00 -8.75 -13.62
N GLN A 142 -12.82 -9.17 -14.58
CA GLN A 142 -14.13 -9.76 -14.29
C GLN A 142 -14.05 -11.09 -13.53
N ASP A 143 -13.08 -11.94 -13.85
CA ASP A 143 -12.94 -13.24 -13.19
C ASP A 143 -12.46 -13.10 -11.75
N GLU A 144 -11.59 -12.13 -11.50
CA GLU A 144 -11.11 -11.79 -10.16
C GLU A 144 -12.20 -11.14 -9.29
N ILE A 145 -13.05 -10.31 -9.90
CA ILE A 145 -14.24 -9.74 -9.25
C ILE A 145 -15.21 -10.87 -8.87
N ALA A 146 -15.45 -11.83 -9.76
CA ALA A 146 -16.30 -12.99 -9.48
C ALA A 146 -15.72 -13.86 -8.34
N ALA A 147 -14.39 -13.98 -8.27
CA ALA A 147 -13.73 -14.69 -7.16
C ALA A 147 -13.92 -13.94 -5.83
N LEU A 148 -13.80 -12.62 -5.82
CA LEU A 148 -14.08 -11.80 -4.63
C LEU A 148 -15.55 -11.87 -4.22
N ASP A 149 -16.48 -11.81 -5.15
CA ASP A 149 -17.91 -11.97 -4.86
C ASP A 149 -18.19 -13.34 -4.20
N ARG A 150 -17.60 -14.41 -4.74
CA ARG A 150 -17.73 -15.74 -4.15
C ARG A 150 -17.11 -15.81 -2.74
N TYR A 151 -15.93 -15.24 -2.56
CA TYR A 151 -15.29 -15.16 -1.24
C TYR A 151 -16.16 -14.45 -0.21
N LEU A 152 -16.68 -13.28 -0.57
CA LEU A 152 -17.50 -12.46 0.32
C LEU A 152 -18.87 -13.08 0.62
N ASP A 153 -19.48 -13.74 -0.34
CA ASP A 153 -20.82 -14.33 -0.20
C ASP A 153 -20.79 -15.70 0.49
N ARG A 154 -19.80 -16.54 0.13
CA ARG A 154 -19.78 -17.95 0.57
C ARG A 154 -18.93 -18.19 1.80
N PHE A 155 -17.84 -17.44 1.97
CA PHE A 155 -16.91 -17.65 3.08
C PHE A 155 -16.97 -16.54 4.13
N VAL A 156 -17.12 -15.29 3.74
CA VAL A 156 -17.12 -14.19 4.72
C VAL A 156 -18.50 -14.06 5.39
N TRP A 157 -19.51 -13.72 4.63
CA TRP A 157 -20.82 -13.36 5.16
C TRP A 157 -21.59 -14.58 5.69
N GLY A 158 -21.81 -14.63 6.98
CA GLY A 158 -22.49 -15.74 7.66
C GLY A 158 -21.58 -16.92 8.03
N VAL A 159 -20.30 -16.90 7.68
CA VAL A 159 -19.32 -17.92 8.05
C VAL A 159 -18.21 -17.31 8.89
N LEU A 160 -17.25 -16.60 8.30
CA LEU A 160 -16.18 -15.92 9.05
C LEU A 160 -16.69 -14.67 9.78
N GLN A 161 -17.63 -13.96 9.20
CA GLN A 161 -18.27 -12.77 9.75
C GLN A 161 -19.72 -13.04 10.10
N GLN A 162 -20.18 -12.56 11.25
CA GLN A 162 -21.58 -12.64 11.64
C GLN A 162 -22.44 -11.69 10.81
N THR A 163 -23.65 -12.16 10.48
CA THR A 163 -24.66 -11.37 9.76
C THR A 163 -25.35 -10.36 10.69
N GLU A 164 -26.23 -9.54 10.13
CA GLU A 164 -27.02 -8.56 10.91
C GLU A 164 -28.00 -9.20 11.90
N GLU A 165 -28.40 -10.45 11.67
CA GLU A 165 -29.37 -11.19 12.48
C GLU A 165 -28.73 -12.00 13.61
N GLU A 166 -27.41 -12.12 13.61
CA GLU A 166 -26.67 -12.88 14.61
C GLU A 166 -26.33 -12.02 15.85
N PRO A 167 -25.96 -12.63 17.00
CA PRO A 167 -25.79 -11.93 18.28
C PRO A 167 -24.78 -10.79 18.29
N TYR A 168 -23.74 -10.87 17.44
CA TYR A 168 -22.70 -9.86 17.29
C TYR A 168 -22.61 -9.38 15.85
N PRO A 169 -23.57 -8.59 15.37
CA PRO A 169 -23.62 -8.19 13.98
C PRO A 169 -22.30 -7.62 13.48
N TYR A 170 -21.82 -8.17 12.36
CA TYR A 170 -20.53 -7.84 11.75
C TYR A 170 -19.29 -8.28 12.54
N GLY A 171 -19.44 -9.06 13.61
CA GLY A 171 -18.33 -9.65 14.35
C GLY A 171 -17.53 -10.61 13.47
N ILE A 172 -16.21 -10.57 13.58
CA ILE A 172 -15.30 -11.42 12.83
C ILE A 172 -14.62 -12.39 13.77
N TYR A 173 -14.67 -13.67 13.42
CA TYR A 173 -14.01 -14.72 14.18
C TYR A 173 -12.50 -14.67 13.97
N GLY A 174 -11.74 -14.54 15.05
CA GLY A 174 -10.30 -14.30 15.00
C GLY A 174 -9.48 -15.19 15.95
N ILE A 175 -9.92 -16.40 16.25
CA ILE A 175 -9.18 -17.34 17.10
C ILE A 175 -8.85 -18.64 16.36
N PRO A 176 -7.80 -19.38 16.79
CA PRO A 176 -7.34 -20.58 16.08
C PRO A 176 -8.40 -21.62 15.75
N ASP A 177 -9.34 -21.85 16.66
CA ASP A 177 -10.37 -22.87 16.53
C ASP A 177 -11.75 -22.28 16.20
N TRP A 178 -11.80 -21.10 15.61
CA TRP A 178 -13.01 -20.32 15.42
C TRP A 178 -14.15 -21.11 14.75
N HIS A 179 -13.85 -21.92 13.77
CA HIS A 179 -14.86 -22.66 13.01
C HIS A 179 -15.57 -23.70 13.88
N VAL A 180 -14.83 -24.43 14.71
CA VAL A 180 -15.41 -25.42 15.64
C VAL A 180 -16.24 -24.72 16.72
N LEU A 181 -15.79 -23.57 17.19
CA LEU A 181 -16.40 -22.83 18.27
C LEU A 181 -17.56 -21.93 17.83
N ARG A 182 -17.70 -21.67 16.52
CA ARG A 182 -18.73 -20.77 15.96
C ARG A 182 -20.14 -21.06 16.44
N ASN A 183 -20.48 -22.33 16.56
CA ASN A 183 -21.79 -22.78 17.00
C ASN A 183 -21.80 -23.30 18.45
N SER A 184 -20.73 -23.06 19.20
CA SER A 184 -20.64 -23.44 20.61
C SER A 184 -21.66 -22.66 21.42
N LYS A 185 -22.31 -23.37 22.34
CA LYS A 185 -23.20 -22.78 23.34
C LYS A 185 -22.45 -22.43 24.62
N GLU A 186 -21.15 -22.59 24.66
CA GLU A 186 -20.34 -22.25 25.82
C GLU A 186 -20.27 -20.73 25.98
N ASP A 187 -20.96 -20.28 27.00
CA ASP A 187 -20.79 -18.94 27.56
C ASP A 187 -19.46 -18.85 28.33
N GLY A 188 -18.35 -19.32 27.79
CA GLY A 188 -17.09 -19.20 28.49
C GLY A 188 -16.93 -17.83 29.14
N THR A 189 -16.08 -17.70 30.15
CA THR A 189 -15.79 -16.44 30.87
C THR A 189 -15.44 -15.27 29.94
N ARG A 190 -15.35 -15.53 28.65
CA ARG A 190 -15.10 -14.59 27.55
C ARG A 190 -16.00 -14.94 26.37
N GLY A 191 -17.30 -14.88 26.53
CA GLY A 191 -18.31 -15.26 25.52
C GLY A 191 -18.17 -14.59 24.15
N LYS A 192 -17.24 -13.66 24.00
CA LYS A 192 -16.89 -12.96 22.75
C LYS A 192 -15.49 -13.28 22.22
N LEU A 193 -14.83 -14.30 22.73
CA LEU A 193 -13.49 -14.70 22.27
C LEU A 193 -13.41 -14.98 20.78
N HIS A 194 -14.50 -15.40 20.15
CA HIS A 194 -14.54 -15.73 18.72
C HIS A 194 -14.43 -14.52 17.79
N ILE A 195 -14.61 -13.31 18.32
CA ILE A 195 -14.70 -12.06 17.53
C ILE A 195 -13.76 -10.98 18.07
N TRP A 196 -12.73 -11.34 18.81
CA TRP A 196 -11.89 -10.39 19.55
C TRP A 196 -10.76 -9.76 18.75
N ARG A 197 -10.29 -10.36 17.66
CA ARG A 197 -9.11 -9.86 16.96
C ARG A 197 -9.43 -8.61 16.16
N ILE A 198 -8.99 -7.48 16.67
CA ILE A 198 -9.26 -6.16 16.05
C ILE A 198 -8.56 -5.98 14.70
N TYR A 199 -7.44 -6.66 14.46
CA TYR A 199 -6.67 -6.56 13.22
C TYR A 199 -7.42 -7.09 12.00
N ASP A 200 -8.32 -8.04 12.14
CA ASP A 200 -9.06 -8.67 11.06
C ASP A 200 -10.09 -7.72 10.42
N TYR A 201 -10.66 -6.80 11.22
CA TYR A 201 -11.76 -5.94 10.78
C TYR A 201 -11.39 -4.96 9.65
N PRO A 202 -10.23 -4.26 9.68
CA PRO A 202 -9.87 -3.35 8.60
C PRO A 202 -9.69 -4.05 7.26
N HIS A 203 -9.20 -5.29 7.24
CA HIS A 203 -9.02 -6.06 6.01
C HIS A 203 -10.36 -6.39 5.35
N ILE A 204 -11.32 -6.86 6.14
CA ILE A 204 -12.66 -7.18 5.63
C ILE A 204 -13.43 -5.90 5.26
N ALA A 205 -13.32 -4.83 6.08
CA ALA A 205 -13.91 -3.53 5.74
C ALA A 205 -13.34 -2.97 4.43
N LEU A 206 -12.01 -3.09 4.23
CA LEU A 206 -11.34 -2.70 2.99
C LEU A 206 -11.86 -3.51 1.80
N THR A 207 -11.98 -4.82 1.96
CA THR A 207 -12.45 -5.71 0.89
C THR A 207 -13.86 -5.35 0.46
N TRP A 208 -14.80 -5.17 1.40
CA TRP A 208 -16.15 -4.69 1.11
C TRP A 208 -16.16 -3.32 0.44
N TYR A 209 -15.38 -2.38 0.97
CA TYR A 209 -15.31 -1.03 0.42
C TYR A 209 -14.73 -0.99 -1.00
N ASN A 210 -13.68 -1.77 -1.26
CA ASN A 210 -13.07 -1.84 -2.59
C ASN A 210 -14.01 -2.43 -3.63
N MET A 211 -14.85 -3.39 -3.25
CA MET A 211 -15.91 -3.92 -4.14
C MET A 211 -16.95 -2.83 -4.46
N TYR A 212 -17.39 -2.06 -3.45
CA TYR A 212 -18.22 -0.88 -3.67
C TYR A 212 -17.58 0.10 -4.66
N LEU A 213 -16.33 0.48 -4.39
CA LEU A 213 -15.61 1.47 -5.18
C LEU A 213 -15.39 1.00 -6.62
N THR A 214 -15.06 -0.28 -6.80
CA THR A 214 -14.89 -0.89 -8.12
C THR A 214 -16.20 -0.91 -8.89
N ALA A 215 -17.30 -1.25 -8.24
CA ALA A 215 -18.62 -1.27 -8.88
C ALA A 215 -19.07 0.13 -9.32
N VAL A 216 -18.78 1.16 -8.53
CA VAL A 216 -19.08 2.55 -8.89
C VAL A 216 -18.18 3.03 -10.03
N ARG A 217 -16.88 2.71 -9.98
CA ARG A 217 -15.91 3.15 -11.00
C ARG A 217 -16.06 2.45 -12.35
N TYR A 218 -16.50 1.19 -12.34
CA TYR A 218 -16.57 0.34 -13.52
C TYR A 218 -17.97 -0.31 -13.68
N PRO A 219 -19.01 0.50 -13.94
CA PRO A 219 -20.39 0.04 -13.94
C PRO A 219 -20.73 -0.95 -15.06
N ASN A 220 -19.82 -1.12 -16.02
CA ASN A 220 -19.97 -2.10 -17.11
C ASN A 220 -19.56 -3.52 -16.71
N LEU A 221 -18.90 -3.68 -15.55
CA LEU A 221 -18.55 -4.99 -15.01
C LEU A 221 -19.72 -5.57 -14.20
N LYS A 222 -19.72 -6.88 -14.06
CA LYS A 222 -20.77 -7.59 -13.34
C LYS A 222 -20.36 -7.83 -11.89
N PHE A 223 -21.25 -7.49 -10.98
CA PHE A 223 -21.13 -7.71 -9.54
C PHE A 223 -22.33 -8.52 -9.06
N GLN A 224 -22.13 -9.33 -8.03
CA GLN A 224 -23.22 -10.15 -7.47
C GLN A 224 -24.20 -9.30 -6.63
N MET A 225 -23.72 -8.21 -6.03
CA MET A 225 -24.52 -7.35 -5.16
C MET A 225 -24.59 -5.94 -5.71
N ASP A 226 -25.65 -5.22 -5.31
CA ASP A 226 -25.74 -3.78 -5.51
C ASP A 226 -24.59 -3.06 -4.80
N PRO A 227 -23.97 -2.03 -5.39
CA PRO A 227 -22.88 -1.28 -4.77
C PRO A 227 -23.17 -0.82 -3.34
N ILE A 228 -24.40 -0.40 -3.06
CA ILE A 228 -24.81 0.06 -1.71
C ILE A 228 -24.79 -1.06 -0.69
N VAL A 229 -24.97 -2.32 -1.09
CA VAL A 229 -24.84 -3.46 -0.15
C VAL A 229 -23.41 -3.63 0.30
N TYR A 230 -22.44 -3.57 -0.62
CA TYR A 230 -21.02 -3.60 -0.26
C TYR A 230 -20.65 -2.45 0.68
N LEU A 231 -21.10 -1.22 0.41
CA LEU A 231 -20.85 -0.05 1.27
C LEU A 231 -21.46 -0.22 2.67
N LYS A 232 -22.69 -0.72 2.77
CA LYS A 232 -23.32 -1.02 4.07
C LYS A 232 -22.55 -2.05 4.88
N ARG A 233 -22.06 -3.12 4.22
CA ARG A 233 -21.25 -4.14 4.88
C ARG A 233 -19.87 -3.61 5.31
N ALA A 234 -19.23 -2.77 4.50
CA ALA A 234 -18.02 -2.06 4.89
C ALA A 234 -18.23 -1.19 6.14
N TYR A 235 -19.32 -0.42 6.16
CA TYR A 235 -19.71 0.41 7.30
C TYR A 235 -19.98 -0.43 8.56
N GLY A 236 -20.78 -1.49 8.44
CA GLY A 236 -21.09 -2.36 9.58
C GLY A 236 -19.84 -3.02 10.16
N THR A 237 -18.94 -3.50 9.29
CA THR A 237 -17.65 -4.08 9.70
C THR A 237 -16.78 -3.05 10.44
N ALA A 238 -16.64 -1.83 9.88
CA ALA A 238 -15.89 -0.76 10.52
C ALA A 238 -16.48 -0.36 11.89
N CYS A 239 -17.81 -0.31 12.03
CA CYS A 239 -18.45 -0.10 13.33
C CYS A 239 -18.21 -1.27 14.30
N GLY A 240 -18.30 -2.50 13.80
CA GLY A 240 -18.03 -3.72 14.57
C GLY A 240 -16.66 -3.71 15.23
N MET A 241 -15.63 -3.24 14.51
CA MET A 241 -14.27 -3.09 15.04
C MET A 241 -14.22 -2.24 16.31
N PHE A 242 -14.95 -1.15 16.37
CA PHE A 242 -14.95 -0.24 17.51
C PHE A 242 -15.83 -0.69 18.68
N THR A 243 -16.76 -1.60 18.44
CA THR A 243 -17.79 -1.93 19.43
C THR A 243 -17.68 -3.35 19.98
N ILE A 244 -17.28 -4.33 19.17
CA ILE A 244 -17.32 -5.74 19.54
C ILE A 244 -16.06 -6.17 20.31
N PRO A 245 -14.83 -5.96 19.82
CA PRO A 245 -13.62 -6.35 20.56
C PRO A 245 -13.36 -5.51 21.81
N SER A 246 -14.01 -4.35 21.96
CA SER A 246 -13.78 -3.42 23.07
C SER A 246 -14.09 -3.98 24.47
N GLU A 247 -14.72 -5.15 24.55
CA GLU A 247 -14.95 -5.83 25.81
C GLU A 247 -13.70 -6.58 26.33
N ILE A 248 -12.64 -6.63 25.53
CA ILE A 248 -11.34 -7.15 25.93
C ILE A 248 -10.46 -5.94 26.24
N GLU A 249 -10.17 -5.70 27.52
CA GLU A 249 -9.56 -4.45 28.00
C GLU A 249 -8.24 -4.09 27.31
N ASP A 250 -7.43 -5.07 26.93
CA ASP A 250 -6.11 -4.84 26.34
C ASP A 250 -6.14 -4.59 24.83
N TRP A 251 -7.27 -4.83 24.15
CA TRP A 251 -7.41 -4.78 22.70
C TRP A 251 -8.48 -3.80 22.26
N SER A 252 -8.21 -2.54 22.46
CA SER A 252 -9.12 -1.49 22.05
C SER A 252 -8.76 -0.91 20.69
N ALA A 253 -9.67 -0.98 19.74
CA ALA A 253 -9.51 -0.35 18.43
C ALA A 253 -9.21 1.16 18.53
N TYR A 254 -9.58 1.82 19.61
CA TYR A 254 -9.25 3.23 19.85
C TYR A 254 -7.80 3.47 20.24
N LYS A 255 -7.10 2.47 20.74
CA LYS A 255 -5.75 2.59 21.30
C LYS A 255 -4.69 1.85 20.50
N THR A 256 -5.10 1.12 19.46
CA THR A 256 -4.20 0.28 18.67
C THR A 256 -4.21 0.75 17.22
N GLY A 257 -3.03 1.02 16.66
CA GLY A 257 -2.85 1.31 15.24
C GLY A 257 -2.97 0.03 14.41
N LEU A 258 -3.82 0.07 13.39
CA LEU A 258 -4.15 -1.11 12.57
C LEU A 258 -3.85 -0.83 11.10
N TYR A 259 -3.18 -1.75 10.43
CA TYR A 259 -2.99 -1.60 9.00
C TYR A 259 -4.30 -1.76 8.22
N ASN A 260 -4.38 -1.14 7.04
CA ASN A 260 -5.60 -1.00 6.23
C ASN A 260 -6.74 -0.16 6.85
N GLU A 261 -6.65 0.31 8.09
CA GLU A 261 -7.70 1.16 8.65
C GLU A 261 -7.80 2.55 8.02
N CYS A 262 -6.85 2.92 7.17
CA CYS A 262 -6.95 4.09 6.29
C CYS A 262 -8.19 4.07 5.37
N VAL A 263 -8.89 2.95 5.29
CA VAL A 263 -10.17 2.84 4.60
C VAL A 263 -11.31 3.56 5.32
N ILE A 264 -11.24 3.73 6.65
CA ILE A 264 -12.34 4.27 7.45
C ILE A 264 -12.75 5.68 7.02
N PRO A 265 -11.85 6.66 6.87
CA PRO A 265 -12.22 7.97 6.34
C PRO A 265 -12.85 7.91 4.94
N LYS A 266 -12.44 6.94 4.12
CA LYS A 266 -13.01 6.75 2.77
C LYS A 266 -14.43 6.19 2.84
N ILE A 267 -14.71 5.26 3.75
CA ILE A 267 -16.07 4.77 4.01
C ILE A 267 -16.97 5.92 4.48
N ILE A 268 -16.50 6.76 5.40
CA ILE A 268 -17.25 7.93 5.88
C ILE A 268 -17.61 8.87 4.72
N ALA A 269 -16.65 9.18 3.85
CA ALA A 269 -16.89 10.02 2.67
C ALA A 269 -17.93 9.41 1.73
N ALA A 270 -17.76 8.11 1.40
CA ALA A 270 -18.69 7.39 0.52
C ALA A 270 -20.11 7.32 1.09
N LEU A 271 -20.25 7.14 2.40
CA LEU A 271 -21.57 7.18 3.06
C LEU A 271 -22.24 8.55 2.89
N ARG A 272 -21.48 9.64 3.02
CA ARG A 272 -22.01 11.00 2.81
C ARG A 272 -22.43 11.23 1.37
N GLU A 273 -21.60 10.84 0.42
CA GLU A 273 -21.90 10.93 -1.02
C GLU A 273 -23.18 10.18 -1.41
N ASN A 274 -23.49 9.08 -0.71
CA ASN A 274 -24.70 8.29 -0.92
C ASN A 274 -25.88 8.69 0.00
N GLY A 275 -25.81 9.85 0.65
CA GLY A 275 -26.90 10.37 1.50
C GLY A 275 -27.10 9.65 2.84
N MET A 276 -26.18 8.75 3.22
CA MET A 276 -26.21 7.97 4.46
C MET A 276 -25.57 8.76 5.63
N LYS A 277 -26.07 9.97 5.88
CA LYS A 277 -25.46 10.91 6.83
C LYS A 277 -25.40 10.34 8.25
N VAL A 278 -26.44 9.70 8.76
CA VAL A 278 -26.48 9.16 10.13
C VAL A 278 -25.38 8.10 10.33
N GLN A 279 -25.18 7.24 9.34
CA GLN A 279 -24.13 6.21 9.37
C GLN A 279 -22.74 6.84 9.30
N ALA A 280 -22.56 7.84 8.43
CA ALA A 280 -21.32 8.57 8.31
C ALA A 280 -20.94 9.27 9.63
N ASP A 281 -21.87 10.00 10.24
CA ASP A 281 -21.65 10.73 11.48
C ASP A 281 -21.33 9.77 12.66
N ARG A 282 -21.99 8.60 12.71
CA ARG A 282 -21.69 7.57 13.72
C ARG A 282 -20.27 7.02 13.58
N LEU A 283 -19.87 6.64 12.36
CA LEU A 283 -18.52 6.09 12.13
C LEU A 283 -17.45 7.17 12.34
N GLU A 284 -17.71 8.41 11.93
CA GLU A 284 -16.82 9.54 12.19
C GLU A 284 -16.63 9.79 13.69
N THR A 285 -17.68 9.62 14.50
CA THR A 285 -17.58 9.71 15.97
C THR A 285 -16.55 8.72 16.52
N PHE A 286 -16.61 7.47 16.09
CA PHE A 286 -15.64 6.46 16.50
C PHE A 286 -14.23 6.80 16.03
N TRP A 287 -14.10 7.16 14.77
CA TRP A 287 -12.83 7.50 14.16
C TRP A 287 -12.16 8.71 14.85
N MET A 288 -12.90 9.80 15.02
CA MET A 288 -12.36 11.01 15.65
C MET A 288 -12.00 10.82 17.13
N ARG A 289 -12.68 9.94 17.83
CA ARG A 289 -12.26 9.51 19.19
C ARG A 289 -10.87 8.85 19.14
N LYS A 290 -10.61 7.99 18.17
CA LYS A 290 -9.29 7.36 17.96
C LYS A 290 -8.24 8.42 17.59
N VAL A 291 -8.55 9.29 16.63
CA VAL A 291 -7.67 10.40 16.23
C VAL A 291 -7.27 11.24 17.45
N LYS A 292 -8.24 11.65 18.26
CA LYS A 292 -7.98 12.44 19.46
C LYS A 292 -7.06 11.70 20.44
N PHE A 293 -7.32 10.42 20.70
CA PHE A 293 -6.47 9.61 21.57
C PHE A 293 -5.01 9.59 21.10
N PHE A 294 -4.77 9.28 19.82
CA PHE A 294 -3.40 9.18 19.29
C PHE A 294 -2.68 10.54 19.31
N VAL A 295 -3.37 11.60 18.93
CA VAL A 295 -2.77 12.95 18.86
C VAL A 295 -2.50 13.53 20.25
N THR A 296 -3.36 13.26 21.25
CA THR A 296 -3.31 14.00 22.52
C THR A 296 -2.88 13.20 23.73
N GLU A 297 -3.08 11.88 23.75
CA GLU A 297 -2.94 11.03 24.91
C GLU A 297 -1.95 9.88 24.74
N CYS A 298 -1.83 9.35 23.50
CA CYS A 298 -0.99 8.20 23.23
C CYS A 298 0.50 8.52 23.48
N LYS A 299 1.17 7.66 24.23
CA LYS A 299 2.60 7.79 24.54
C LYS A 299 3.47 7.03 23.54
N ASP A 300 2.97 5.92 23.03
CA ASP A 300 3.59 5.16 21.95
C ASP A 300 3.04 5.68 20.62
N VAL A 301 3.92 6.20 19.79
CA VAL A 301 3.55 6.80 18.51
C VAL A 301 2.72 5.83 17.65
N PHE A 302 3.04 4.55 17.67
CA PHE A 302 2.35 3.57 16.83
C PHE A 302 1.17 2.88 17.51
N GLY A 303 1.17 2.79 18.84
CA GLY A 303 0.10 2.19 19.64
C GLY A 303 -0.28 0.80 19.16
N SER A 304 0.70 -0.03 18.78
CA SER A 304 0.45 -1.33 18.21
C SER A 304 0.64 -2.48 19.22
N GLU A 305 0.57 -3.71 18.73
CA GLU A 305 0.68 -4.94 19.54
C GLU A 305 2.03 -5.05 20.24
N TYR A 306 3.09 -4.61 19.55
CA TYR A 306 4.46 -4.63 20.05
C TYR A 306 5.05 -3.21 20.12
N PRO A 307 5.97 -2.95 21.06
CA PRO A 307 6.70 -1.68 21.07
C PRO A 307 7.45 -1.47 19.75
N PHE A 308 7.29 -0.31 19.15
CA PHE A 308 7.86 0.04 17.85
C PHE A 308 7.42 -0.90 16.72
N ASP A 309 6.24 -1.46 16.86
CA ASP A 309 5.66 -2.29 15.83
C ASP A 309 5.31 -1.46 14.59
N THR A 310 5.86 -1.90 13.47
CA THR A 310 5.73 -1.20 12.20
C THR A 310 4.36 -1.38 11.54
N THR A 311 3.50 -2.24 12.08
CA THR A 311 2.10 -2.40 11.63
C THR A 311 1.29 -1.11 11.75
N GLY A 312 1.65 -0.25 12.68
CA GLY A 312 1.01 1.04 12.90
C GLY A 312 1.38 2.15 11.92
N PHE A 313 2.33 1.98 11.02
CA PHE A 313 2.84 3.08 10.17
C PHE A 313 1.78 3.75 9.32
N GLU A 314 0.96 2.97 8.64
CA GLU A 314 -0.10 3.50 7.79
C GLU A 314 -1.22 4.13 8.62
N SER A 315 -1.59 3.48 9.71
CA SER A 315 -2.58 3.96 10.66
C SER A 315 -2.21 5.32 11.23
N THR A 316 -1.02 5.43 11.79
CA THR A 316 -0.57 6.67 12.45
C THR A 316 -0.45 7.84 11.49
N PHE A 317 -0.08 7.57 10.24
CA PHE A 317 -0.05 8.61 9.21
C PHE A 317 -1.46 9.16 8.92
N VAL A 318 -2.45 8.29 8.72
CA VAL A 318 -3.84 8.73 8.44
C VAL A 318 -4.47 9.41 9.66
N LEU A 319 -4.21 8.91 10.86
CA LEU A 319 -4.65 9.56 12.11
C LEU A 319 -4.03 10.95 12.25
N ALA A 320 -2.76 11.13 11.87
CA ALA A 320 -2.09 12.42 11.89
C ALA A 320 -2.68 13.39 10.84
N GLU A 321 -2.96 12.91 9.63
CA GLU A 321 -3.63 13.72 8.60
C GLU A 321 -4.99 14.23 9.06
N ASP A 322 -5.81 13.35 9.64
CA ASP A 322 -7.14 13.75 10.12
C ASP A 322 -7.07 14.58 11.40
N GLY A 323 -6.06 14.36 12.24
CA GLY A 323 -5.76 15.24 13.37
C GLY A 323 -5.40 16.67 12.95
N LEU A 324 -4.55 16.82 11.92
CA LEU A 324 -4.22 18.13 11.34
C LEU A 324 -5.43 18.79 10.71
N LYS A 325 -6.24 18.06 9.94
CA LYS A 325 -7.46 18.60 9.34
C LYS A 325 -8.44 19.09 10.41
N ALA A 326 -8.64 18.33 11.48
CA ALA A 326 -9.52 18.71 12.58
C ALA A 326 -9.02 19.93 13.36
N ALA A 327 -7.68 20.07 13.52
CA ALA A 327 -7.07 21.18 14.24
C ALA A 327 -7.04 22.49 13.44
N VAL A 328 -6.89 22.42 12.11
CA VAL A 328 -6.85 23.61 11.22
C VAL A 328 -8.22 24.13 10.89
N PHE A 329 -9.15 23.20 10.68
CA PHE A 329 -10.54 23.56 10.42
C PHE A 329 -11.30 23.50 11.74
N GLU A 330 -11.42 24.61 12.43
CA GLU A 330 -12.57 24.81 13.32
C GLU A 330 -13.82 24.62 12.45
N ARG A 331 -14.23 23.39 12.28
CA ARG A 331 -15.48 23.07 11.58
C ARG A 331 -16.58 23.51 12.51
N ASP A 332 -17.20 24.63 12.18
CA ASP A 332 -18.39 25.17 12.87
C ASP A 332 -19.53 24.15 13.05
N ASP A 333 -19.46 23.00 12.33
CA ASP A 333 -20.50 21.98 12.31
C ASP A 333 -20.08 20.59 12.80
N SER A 334 -18.82 20.37 13.20
CA SER A 334 -18.39 19.06 13.71
C SER A 334 -18.15 19.09 15.22
N PRO A 335 -19.00 18.44 16.04
CA PRO A 335 -18.80 18.34 17.49
C PRO A 335 -17.53 17.57 17.87
N PHE A 336 -16.80 17.03 16.89
CA PHE A 336 -15.65 16.17 17.07
C PHE A 336 -14.30 16.88 16.92
N ALA A 337 -14.28 18.10 16.35
CA ALA A 337 -13.06 18.91 16.24
C ALA A 337 -12.63 19.52 17.57
N GLU A 338 -13.54 19.60 18.56
CA GLU A 338 -13.23 20.14 19.87
C GLU A 338 -12.15 19.32 20.58
N GLY A 339 -11.02 19.97 20.87
CA GLY A 339 -9.99 19.46 21.77
C GLY A 339 -8.80 18.78 21.12
N ILE A 340 -8.51 19.03 19.83
CA ILE A 340 -7.22 18.66 19.20
C ILE A 340 -6.40 19.95 18.98
N PRO A 341 -5.41 20.25 19.86
CA PRO A 341 -4.54 21.41 19.69
C PRO A 341 -3.67 21.27 18.43
N TYR A 342 -3.56 22.36 17.67
CA TYR A 342 -2.79 22.37 16.41
C TYR A 342 -1.33 21.95 16.61
N GLU A 343 -0.68 22.44 17.65
CA GLU A 343 0.71 22.12 17.95
C GLU A 343 0.91 20.62 18.23
N LYS A 344 -0.06 19.99 18.89
CA LYS A 344 -0.02 18.53 19.13
C LYS A 344 -0.24 17.74 17.85
N ALA A 345 -1.13 18.19 16.97
CA ALA A 345 -1.37 17.55 15.69
C ALA A 345 -0.12 17.63 14.80
N VAL A 346 0.54 18.78 14.74
CA VAL A 346 1.83 18.95 14.03
C VAL A 346 2.90 18.07 14.65
N GLN A 347 3.04 18.07 15.98
CA GLN A 347 4.01 17.24 16.68
C GLN A 347 3.79 15.74 16.41
N PHE A 348 2.55 15.30 16.40
CA PHE A 348 2.22 13.90 16.12
C PHE A 348 2.57 13.52 14.68
N MET A 349 2.23 14.38 13.69
CA MET A 349 2.60 14.17 12.28
C MET A 349 4.13 14.05 12.13
N GLU A 350 4.90 14.94 12.72
CA GLU A 350 6.36 14.88 12.68
C GLU A 350 6.92 13.65 13.40
N SER A 351 6.37 13.31 14.55
CA SER A 351 6.87 12.18 15.37
C SER A 351 6.64 10.85 14.66
N GLN A 352 5.44 10.61 14.14
CA GLN A 352 5.14 9.38 13.41
C GLN A 352 6.02 9.25 12.16
N HIS A 353 6.26 10.35 11.45
CA HIS A 353 7.12 10.34 10.26
C HIS A 353 8.57 10.01 10.63
N LYS A 354 9.15 10.69 11.63
CA LYS A 354 10.51 10.44 12.13
C LYS A 354 10.68 9.01 12.65
N CYS A 355 9.69 8.50 13.38
CA CYS A 355 9.72 7.12 13.88
C CYS A 355 9.60 6.11 12.75
N ASN A 356 8.74 6.35 11.75
CA ASN A 356 8.63 5.50 10.58
C ASN A 356 10.00 5.40 9.86
N ILE A 357 10.67 6.52 9.60
CA ILE A 357 12.00 6.54 8.99
C ILE A 357 13.03 5.83 9.87
N ALA A 358 13.04 6.09 11.17
CA ALA A 358 14.02 5.53 12.10
C ALA A 358 13.87 4.02 12.29
N CYS A 359 12.64 3.51 12.40
CA CYS A 359 12.39 2.08 12.56
C CYS A 359 12.73 1.28 11.31
N ARG A 360 12.50 1.87 10.14
CA ARG A 360 12.80 1.23 8.85
C ARG A 360 14.24 1.43 8.48
N GLY A 361 14.79 2.57 8.86
CA GLY A 361 16.10 3.00 8.42
C GLY A 361 16.17 3.11 6.91
N TYR A 362 17.31 2.78 6.35
CA TYR A 362 17.53 2.70 4.91
C TYR A 362 17.64 1.24 4.44
N LEU A 363 16.87 0.36 5.08
CA LEU A 363 16.89 -1.08 4.81
C LEU A 363 15.95 -1.48 3.66
N GLU A 364 15.13 -0.57 3.18
CA GLU A 364 14.13 -0.86 2.15
C GLU A 364 14.71 -1.51 0.89
N PRO A 365 15.87 -1.11 0.41
CA PRO A 365 16.50 -1.84 -0.69
C PRO A 365 17.03 -3.21 -0.29
N SER A 366 17.08 -3.50 1.02
CA SER A 366 17.66 -4.73 1.56
C SER A 366 16.60 -5.82 1.71
N TYR A 367 15.93 -6.16 0.63
CA TYR A 367 14.93 -7.24 0.58
C TYR A 367 15.43 -8.56 1.19
N PHE A 368 16.71 -8.80 1.17
CA PHE A 368 17.35 -9.96 1.78
C PHE A 368 17.39 -9.93 3.31
N GLY A 369 17.08 -8.81 3.92
CA GLY A 369 16.94 -8.67 5.38
C GLY A 369 15.54 -9.02 5.89
N TYR A 370 14.57 -9.14 5.02
CA TYR A 370 13.20 -9.43 5.42
C TYR A 370 13.08 -10.78 6.09
N GLY A 371 12.23 -10.84 7.11
CA GLY A 371 12.09 -12.01 7.97
C GLY A 371 13.17 -12.15 9.04
N SER A 372 14.17 -11.28 9.05
CA SER A 372 15.23 -11.31 10.07
C SER A 372 14.74 -10.72 11.39
N ASP A 373 15.02 -11.42 12.49
CA ASP A 373 14.86 -10.87 13.83
C ASP A 373 16.01 -9.90 14.13
N TYR A 374 15.77 -8.62 13.94
CA TYR A 374 16.79 -7.59 14.11
C TYR A 374 17.10 -7.22 15.57
N ARG A 375 16.35 -7.75 16.54
CA ARG A 375 16.59 -7.56 17.98
C ARG A 375 16.99 -8.81 18.72
N GLY A 376 16.93 -9.96 18.08
CA GLY A 376 17.35 -11.23 18.66
C GLY A 376 16.45 -11.76 19.78
N ASN A 377 15.20 -11.36 19.82
CA ASN A 377 14.25 -11.79 20.85
C ASN A 377 12.97 -12.44 20.31
N SER A 378 12.96 -12.81 19.04
CA SER A 378 11.86 -13.49 18.35
C SER A 378 10.54 -12.72 18.26
N THR A 379 10.54 -11.42 18.54
CA THR A 379 9.32 -10.59 18.52
C THR A 379 9.46 -9.33 17.67
N HIS A 380 10.59 -9.14 16.99
CA HIS A 380 10.87 -7.93 16.23
C HIS A 380 11.46 -8.30 14.88
N TYR A 381 10.58 -8.67 13.97
CA TYR A 381 10.94 -9.06 12.61
C TYR A 381 10.91 -7.88 11.65
N LEU A 382 11.77 -7.95 10.66
CA LEU A 382 11.69 -7.07 9.50
C LEU A 382 10.69 -7.66 8.51
N LEU A 383 9.45 -7.25 8.61
CA LEU A 383 8.37 -7.77 7.78
C LEU A 383 8.25 -6.96 6.48
N SER A 384 8.23 -7.66 5.36
CA SER A 384 8.26 -7.06 4.02
C SER A 384 7.06 -6.17 3.73
N TYR A 385 5.86 -6.58 4.13
CA TYR A 385 4.65 -5.82 3.88
C TYR A 385 4.62 -4.48 4.63
N MET A 386 5.22 -4.43 5.81
CA MET A 386 5.33 -3.20 6.58
C MET A 386 6.20 -2.17 5.90
N SER A 387 7.27 -2.61 5.21
CA SER A 387 8.12 -1.73 4.42
C SER A 387 7.31 -1.02 3.34
N GLN A 388 6.47 -1.74 2.63
CA GLN A 388 5.69 -1.19 1.54
C GLN A 388 4.61 -0.21 2.03
N MET A 389 3.90 -0.56 3.11
CA MET A 389 2.90 0.32 3.74
C MET A 389 3.54 1.59 4.31
N GLY A 390 4.65 1.47 5.02
CA GLY A 390 5.38 2.63 5.52
C GLY A 390 5.99 3.47 4.41
N GLY A 391 6.44 2.85 3.31
CA GLY A 391 6.89 3.54 2.11
C GLY A 391 5.79 4.39 1.48
N CYS A 392 4.57 3.88 1.41
CA CYS A 392 3.40 4.66 1.01
C CYS A 392 3.22 5.91 1.88
N SER A 393 3.31 5.75 3.21
CA SER A 393 3.17 6.87 4.16
C SER A 393 4.29 7.90 4.02
N ILE A 394 5.53 7.47 3.86
CA ILE A 394 6.68 8.36 3.62
C ILE A 394 6.52 9.11 2.30
N LEU A 395 6.12 8.41 1.24
CA LEU A 395 5.89 9.02 -0.08
C LEU A 395 4.79 10.09 -0.02
N ARG A 396 3.68 9.78 0.62
CA ARG A 396 2.58 10.76 0.82
C ARG A 396 3.03 11.95 1.66
N HIS A 397 3.79 11.71 2.74
CA HIS A 397 4.34 12.80 3.55
C HIS A 397 5.23 13.72 2.70
N ALA A 398 6.12 13.15 1.88
CA ALA A 398 6.96 13.91 0.97
C ALA A 398 6.17 14.74 -0.04
N LEU A 399 5.10 14.16 -0.61
CA LEU A 399 4.27 14.85 -1.60
C LEU A 399 3.47 16.03 -1.04
N TYR A 400 2.99 15.93 0.21
CA TYR A 400 1.99 16.86 0.74
C TYR A 400 2.47 17.74 1.90
N TYR A 401 3.50 17.33 2.64
CA TYR A 401 3.91 18.01 3.88
C TYR A 401 5.36 18.48 3.89
N GLU A 402 6.24 17.86 3.10
CA GLU A 402 7.64 18.26 3.04
C GLU A 402 7.88 19.47 2.15
N LYS A 403 8.64 20.45 2.66
CA LYS A 403 9.09 21.58 1.85
C LYS A 403 10.20 21.18 0.88
N GLU A 404 11.14 20.37 1.33
CA GLU A 404 12.28 19.83 0.59
C GLU A 404 12.15 18.30 0.48
N PRO A 405 11.27 17.76 -0.41
CA PRO A 405 10.82 16.37 -0.36
C PRO A 405 11.80 15.34 -0.94
N TRP A 406 12.90 15.79 -1.50
CA TRP A 406 13.72 15.03 -2.45
C TRP A 406 14.26 13.71 -1.88
N GLU A 407 14.76 13.70 -0.65
CA GLU A 407 15.23 12.48 0.00
C GLU A 407 14.07 11.54 0.36
N MET A 408 12.99 12.10 0.84
CA MET A 408 11.82 11.33 1.25
C MET A 408 11.05 10.77 0.06
N LEU A 409 11.06 11.45 -1.09
CA LEU A 409 10.54 10.88 -2.35
C LEU A 409 11.31 9.62 -2.73
N ARG A 410 12.65 9.68 -2.70
CA ARG A 410 13.51 8.52 -3.02
C ARG A 410 13.30 7.38 -2.03
N LEU A 411 13.32 7.69 -0.74
CA LEU A 411 13.14 6.70 0.32
C LEU A 411 11.75 6.06 0.26
N GLY A 412 10.71 6.88 0.20
CA GLY A 412 9.33 6.41 0.17
C GLY A 412 9.02 5.58 -1.08
N TYR A 413 9.48 6.02 -2.24
CA TYR A 413 9.27 5.27 -3.48
C TYR A 413 10.08 3.97 -3.52
N GLY A 414 11.35 3.98 -3.10
CA GLY A 414 12.16 2.76 -3.00
C GLY A 414 11.56 1.75 -2.03
N SER A 415 11.08 2.24 -0.89
CA SER A 415 10.39 1.43 0.12
C SER A 415 9.06 0.87 -0.40
N LEU A 416 8.29 1.67 -1.14
CA LEU A 416 7.04 1.25 -1.79
C LEU A 416 7.25 0.07 -2.74
N LEU A 417 8.40 -0.01 -3.41
CA LEU A 417 8.71 -1.07 -4.36
C LEU A 417 9.34 -2.30 -3.73
N SER A 418 9.84 -2.22 -2.50
CA SER A 418 10.74 -3.21 -1.91
C SER A 418 10.17 -4.63 -1.84
N SER A 419 8.91 -4.79 -1.48
CA SER A 419 8.29 -6.11 -1.34
C SER A 419 8.03 -6.82 -2.68
N TYR A 420 8.06 -6.09 -3.79
CA TYR A 420 7.90 -6.71 -5.11
C TYR A 420 9.05 -7.63 -5.50
N ALA A 421 10.21 -7.47 -4.88
CA ALA A 421 11.32 -8.39 -5.05
C ALA A 421 10.93 -9.83 -4.66
N LEU A 422 10.16 -9.99 -3.59
CA LEU A 422 9.70 -11.28 -3.11
C LEU A 422 8.68 -11.92 -4.06
N MET A 423 7.78 -11.12 -4.63
CA MET A 423 6.80 -11.60 -5.60
C MET A 423 7.46 -12.09 -6.90
N ASN A 424 8.56 -11.48 -7.29
CA ASN A 424 9.23 -11.78 -8.56
C ASN A 424 10.27 -12.91 -8.46
N THR A 425 10.40 -13.60 -7.33
CA THR A 425 11.41 -14.63 -7.14
C THR A 425 11.01 -16.01 -7.65
N GLY A 426 9.75 -16.25 -7.98
CA GLY A 426 9.26 -17.49 -8.56
C GLY A 426 9.32 -17.49 -10.10
N ASP A 427 9.29 -18.68 -10.69
CA ASP A 427 8.99 -18.83 -12.09
C ASP A 427 7.47 -18.76 -12.34
N GLU A 428 7.03 -18.87 -13.60
CA GLU A 428 5.60 -18.83 -13.92
C GLU A 428 4.80 -20.00 -13.34
N ALA A 429 5.45 -21.12 -13.05
CA ALA A 429 4.80 -22.29 -12.50
C ALA A 429 4.63 -22.21 -10.99
N SER A 430 5.62 -21.67 -10.30
CA SER A 430 5.56 -21.40 -8.86
C SER A 430 5.01 -19.99 -8.55
N ASN A 431 4.89 -19.24 -9.57
CA ASN A 431 4.01 -18.20 -9.72
C ASN A 431 3.96 -17.10 -8.72
N TYR A 432 4.94 -16.25 -8.75
CA TYR A 432 4.80 -15.08 -7.92
C TYR A 432 4.37 -15.42 -6.50
N GLY A 433 4.67 -16.65 -6.11
CA GLY A 433 4.55 -17.14 -4.75
C GLY A 433 5.63 -16.55 -3.86
N TYR A 434 5.58 -16.89 -2.64
CA TYR A 434 6.36 -16.32 -1.57
C TYR A 434 7.75 -16.95 -1.48
N TRP A 435 8.63 -16.50 -2.34
CA TRP A 435 10.00 -16.93 -2.33
C TRP A 435 10.85 -15.99 -1.49
N PHE A 436 10.80 -16.18 -0.22
CA PHE A 436 11.74 -15.45 0.63
C PHE A 436 13.15 -16.01 0.43
N SER A 437 14.12 -15.12 0.18
CA SER A 437 15.55 -15.43 0.00
C SER A 437 15.89 -16.32 -1.19
N GLY A 438 15.13 -16.28 -2.26
CA GLY A 438 15.45 -16.97 -3.50
C GLY A 438 14.48 -18.07 -3.88
N LYS A 439 14.65 -18.56 -5.08
CA LYS A 439 13.71 -19.51 -5.71
C LYS A 439 13.71 -20.92 -5.10
N GLU A 440 14.71 -21.26 -4.31
CA GLU A 440 14.80 -22.54 -3.61
C GLU A 440 13.87 -22.64 -2.40
N ASN A 441 13.43 -21.53 -1.87
CA ASN A 441 12.48 -21.50 -0.78
C ASN A 441 11.09 -21.81 -1.31
N ASP A 442 10.35 -22.59 -0.57
CA ASP A 442 9.02 -23.04 -0.99
C ASP A 442 7.90 -22.04 -0.73
N GLY A 443 8.22 -20.89 -0.18
CA GLY A 443 7.25 -19.85 0.15
C GLY A 443 6.28 -20.22 1.27
N ALA A 444 6.19 -21.48 1.64
CA ALA A 444 5.34 -21.93 2.71
C ALA A 444 5.96 -21.69 4.09
N ALA A 445 7.24 -21.47 4.12
CA ALA A 445 7.97 -21.22 5.34
C ALA A 445 7.54 -19.95 6.08
N GLY A 446 6.70 -19.16 5.47
CA GLY A 446 6.27 -17.92 6.09
C GLY A 446 5.23 -18.02 7.16
N GLY A 447 4.55 -19.11 7.28
CA GLY A 447 3.42 -19.16 8.19
C GLY A 447 3.71 -19.63 9.57
N GLY A 448 4.84 -20.17 9.76
CA GLY A 448 5.12 -20.75 11.04
C GLY A 448 6.00 -19.89 11.90
N PHE A 449 6.18 -20.32 13.06
CA PHE A 449 7.22 -19.85 13.95
C PHE A 449 8.49 -20.71 13.77
N GLU A 450 8.66 -21.27 12.61
CA GLU A 450 9.78 -22.09 12.31
C GLU A 450 10.99 -21.26 11.89
N PRO A 451 12.15 -21.55 12.42
CA PRO A 451 13.35 -20.90 11.98
C PRO A 451 13.58 -21.24 10.51
N LEU A 452 13.71 -20.25 9.68
CA LEU A 452 14.24 -20.45 8.38
C LEU A 452 15.69 -20.69 8.46
N TYR A 453 15.95 -21.82 7.93
CA TYR A 453 17.27 -22.12 7.56
C TYR A 453 17.62 -21.42 6.27
N GLU A 454 18.86 -21.26 6.09
CA GLU A 454 19.56 -20.72 5.00
C GLU A 454 18.90 -21.04 3.66
N GLY A 455 18.25 -20.06 3.09
CA GLY A 455 17.96 -20.02 1.67
C GLY A 455 19.16 -19.50 0.90
N LYS A 456 18.99 -19.40 -0.38
CA LYS A 456 19.95 -18.74 -1.26
C LYS A 456 19.30 -17.57 -1.95
N THR A 457 20.05 -16.49 -2.13
CA THR A 457 19.64 -15.39 -2.96
C THR A 457 19.67 -15.79 -4.44
N TRP A 458 19.19 -14.94 -5.30
CA TRP A 458 19.27 -15.12 -6.76
C TRP A 458 20.69 -15.24 -7.28
N LEU A 459 21.65 -14.67 -6.56
CA LEU A 459 23.08 -14.77 -6.86
C LEU A 459 23.74 -16.00 -6.21
N ASP A 460 22.95 -16.96 -5.76
CA ASP A 460 23.41 -18.21 -5.14
C ASP A 460 24.24 -17.99 -3.86
N GLN A 461 24.02 -16.84 -3.19
CA GLN A 461 24.69 -16.55 -1.95
C GLN A 461 23.87 -17.08 -0.77
N PRO A 462 24.53 -17.65 0.26
CA PRO A 462 23.84 -18.05 1.46
C PRO A 462 23.09 -16.86 2.07
N HIS A 463 21.84 -17.07 2.43
CA HIS A 463 21.05 -16.11 3.16
C HIS A 463 20.84 -16.62 4.59
N SER A 464 21.41 -15.93 5.54
CA SER A 464 21.29 -16.23 6.98
C SER A 464 20.26 -15.29 7.65
N GLY A 465 19.17 -15.07 7.02
CA GLY A 465 18.20 -14.06 7.42
C GLY A 465 17.26 -14.42 8.55
N GLY A 466 17.51 -15.43 9.32
CA GLY A 466 16.65 -15.78 10.43
C GLY A 466 15.32 -16.39 10.03
N SER A 467 14.42 -16.52 10.95
CA SER A 467 13.19 -17.22 10.83
C SER A 467 12.25 -16.50 9.90
N TRP A 468 12.06 -17.03 8.77
CA TRP A 468 10.92 -17.03 8.12
C TRP A 468 10.06 -15.99 7.97
N TYR A 469 9.27 -15.68 8.03
CA TYR A 469 8.07 -15.46 8.44
C TYR A 469 7.19 -14.66 7.66
N TYR A 470 5.94 -14.85 7.65
CA TYR A 470 4.82 -14.09 7.14
C TYR A 470 4.99 -13.68 5.68
N SER A 471 5.69 -14.49 4.91
CA SER A 471 5.70 -14.38 3.47
C SER A 471 4.27 -14.43 2.91
N CYS A 472 3.39 -15.14 3.57
CA CYS A 472 1.96 -15.18 3.29
C CYS A 472 1.23 -13.86 3.54
N GLU A 473 1.81 -12.95 4.30
CA GLU A 473 1.27 -11.60 4.56
C GLU A 473 1.78 -10.55 3.56
N ILE A 474 2.65 -10.89 2.63
CA ILE A 474 3.19 -9.97 1.63
C ILE A 474 2.09 -9.23 0.87
N ASP A 475 0.99 -9.89 0.60
CA ASP A 475 -0.15 -9.29 -0.08
C ASP A 475 -0.73 -8.07 0.68
N LEU A 476 -0.55 -7.98 1.99
CA LEU A 476 -0.89 -6.77 2.76
C LEU A 476 -0.02 -5.59 2.35
N GLY A 477 1.28 -5.82 2.16
CA GLY A 477 2.18 -4.80 1.63
C GLY A 477 1.76 -4.30 0.26
N PHE A 478 1.30 -5.19 -0.59
CA PHE A 478 0.81 -4.82 -1.92
C PHE A 478 -0.43 -3.92 -1.87
N CYS A 479 -1.24 -3.98 -0.82
CA CYS A 479 -2.29 -2.98 -0.57
C CYS A 479 -1.69 -1.57 -0.44
N GLY A 480 -0.59 -1.43 0.31
CA GLY A 480 0.18 -0.19 0.40
C GLY A 480 0.76 0.22 -0.95
N GLY A 481 1.29 -0.75 -1.71
CA GLY A 481 1.78 -0.54 -3.07
C GLY A 481 0.71 0.01 -4.02
N VAL A 482 -0.50 -0.53 -3.97
CA VAL A 482 -1.64 -0.04 -4.77
C VAL A 482 -2.03 1.38 -4.35
N ARG A 483 -2.09 1.65 -3.05
CA ARG A 483 -2.45 2.98 -2.54
C ARG A 483 -1.41 4.06 -2.83
N GLY A 484 -0.13 3.69 -2.83
CA GLY A 484 0.97 4.60 -3.09
C GLY A 484 1.34 4.75 -4.56
N ALA A 485 0.73 3.95 -5.45
CA ALA A 485 1.02 4.01 -6.88
C ALA A 485 0.68 5.38 -7.46
N SER A 486 1.69 6.15 -7.81
CA SER A 486 1.58 7.53 -8.28
C SER A 486 2.51 7.76 -9.46
N CYS A 487 2.05 8.53 -10.44
CA CYS A 487 2.86 9.01 -11.54
C CYS A 487 3.43 10.39 -11.16
N ILE A 488 4.73 10.47 -10.91
CA ILE A 488 5.37 11.68 -10.40
C ILE A 488 6.43 12.17 -11.37
N MET A 489 6.38 13.45 -11.72
CA MET A 489 7.46 14.18 -12.38
C MET A 489 8.05 15.20 -11.40
N ALA A 490 9.32 15.11 -11.10
CA ALA A 490 10.00 15.92 -10.09
C ALA A 490 11.23 16.62 -10.64
N GLU A 491 11.41 17.88 -10.28
CA GLU A 491 12.60 18.68 -10.55
C GLU A 491 13.58 18.54 -9.38
N ASP A 492 14.26 17.41 -9.31
CA ASP A 492 15.20 17.12 -8.23
C ASP A 492 16.45 18.02 -8.34
N PRO A 493 16.86 18.74 -7.28
CA PRO A 493 18.00 19.67 -7.34
C PRO A 493 19.34 18.96 -7.58
N LEU A 494 19.43 17.67 -7.29
CA LEU A 494 20.63 16.87 -7.49
C LEU A 494 20.63 16.16 -8.85
N PHE A 495 19.52 15.50 -9.20
CA PHE A 495 19.41 14.66 -10.39
C PHE A 495 18.79 15.37 -11.58
N GLY A 496 18.17 16.54 -11.39
CA GLY A 496 17.38 17.23 -12.41
C GLY A 496 15.99 16.64 -12.54
N ARG A 497 15.40 16.73 -13.73
CA ARG A 497 14.03 16.23 -13.94
C ARG A 497 14.02 14.71 -13.99
N ILE A 498 13.35 14.09 -13.03
CA ILE A 498 13.25 12.64 -12.86
C ILE A 498 11.80 12.20 -12.64
N GLY A 499 11.53 10.93 -12.91
CA GLY A 499 10.22 10.30 -12.70
C GLY A 499 10.24 9.27 -11.57
N TYR A 500 9.15 9.21 -10.81
CA TYR A 500 8.83 8.09 -9.93
C TYR A 500 7.48 7.51 -10.37
N GLY A 501 7.39 6.19 -10.51
CA GLY A 501 6.26 5.56 -11.17
C GLY A 501 6.06 5.98 -12.63
N ALA A 502 7.11 6.55 -13.23
CA ALA A 502 7.11 7.10 -14.56
C ALA A 502 8.50 7.12 -15.21
N GLU A 503 8.53 6.86 -16.50
CA GLU A 503 9.69 7.07 -17.35
C GLU A 503 9.58 8.44 -18.03
N LEU A 504 10.65 9.23 -17.99
CA LEU A 504 10.71 10.53 -18.64
C LEU A 504 11.58 10.47 -19.89
N SER A 505 11.09 11.08 -20.96
CA SER A 505 11.87 11.28 -22.18
C SER A 505 11.69 12.70 -22.70
N LYS A 506 12.76 13.28 -23.29
CA LYS A 506 12.72 14.63 -23.83
C LYS A 506 13.01 14.60 -25.33
N LYS A 507 12.16 15.30 -26.09
CA LYS A 507 12.42 15.60 -27.49
C LYS A 507 12.19 17.11 -27.70
N ASP A 508 13.21 17.80 -28.11
CA ASP A 508 13.23 19.26 -28.20
C ASP A 508 12.86 19.92 -26.86
N ASN A 509 11.79 20.70 -26.78
CA ASN A 509 11.30 21.33 -25.56
C ASN A 509 10.07 20.60 -24.95
N LEU A 510 9.80 19.38 -25.42
CA LEU A 510 8.67 18.57 -24.95
C LEU A 510 9.15 17.37 -24.14
N TRP A 511 8.76 17.31 -22.88
CA TRP A 511 8.92 16.15 -22.01
C TRP A 511 7.70 15.25 -22.12
N THR A 512 7.94 13.97 -22.28
CA THR A 512 6.91 12.93 -22.27
C THR A 512 7.05 12.09 -21.02
N VAL A 513 5.98 11.91 -20.30
CA VAL A 513 5.86 11.13 -19.08
C VAL A 513 5.07 9.87 -19.38
N LYS A 514 5.72 8.71 -19.31
CA LYS A 514 5.07 7.40 -19.44
C LYS A 514 4.98 6.77 -18.06
N ARG A 515 3.77 6.42 -17.63
CA ARG A 515 3.64 5.69 -16.36
C ARG A 515 4.27 4.30 -16.48
N SER A 516 5.04 3.91 -15.46
CA SER A 516 5.72 2.61 -15.38
C SER A 516 5.03 1.63 -14.43
N ASP A 517 4.39 2.13 -13.39
CA ASP A 517 3.90 1.32 -12.28
C ASP A 517 2.39 1.37 -12.18
N ALA A 518 1.59 0.85 -13.03
CA ALA A 518 0.11 0.85 -12.89
C ALA A 518 -0.52 2.14 -12.26
N ALA A 519 0.26 3.20 -12.15
CA ALA A 519 -0.04 4.47 -11.47
C ALA A 519 -1.02 5.31 -12.30
N GLY A 520 -2.26 4.83 -12.38
CA GLY A 520 -3.27 5.39 -13.28
C GLY A 520 -4.21 6.41 -12.65
N LYS A 521 -4.15 6.62 -11.34
CA LYS A 521 -5.14 7.47 -10.64
C LYS A 521 -4.61 8.82 -10.20
N GLU A 522 -3.32 8.95 -10.04
CA GLU A 522 -2.70 10.17 -9.54
C GLU A 522 -1.53 10.61 -10.40
N PHE A 523 -1.44 11.91 -10.63
CA PHE A 523 -0.29 12.56 -11.23
C PHE A 523 0.19 13.71 -10.35
N HIS A 524 1.50 13.79 -10.15
CA HIS A 524 2.11 14.85 -9.35
C HIS A 524 3.24 15.52 -10.13
N TYR A 525 3.30 16.84 -10.07
CA TYR A 525 4.43 17.63 -10.51
C TYR A 525 5.02 18.43 -9.36
N LEU A 526 6.33 18.30 -9.16
CA LEU A 526 7.05 18.97 -8.09
C LEU A 526 8.23 19.75 -8.65
N ALA A 527 8.31 21.02 -8.31
CA ALA A 527 9.43 21.89 -8.72
C ALA A 527 9.72 22.89 -7.59
N ASN A 528 10.89 22.78 -6.95
CA ASN A 528 11.23 23.53 -5.73
C ASN A 528 10.15 23.33 -4.65
N ASP A 529 9.50 24.39 -4.19
CA ASP A 529 8.37 24.35 -3.26
C ASP A 529 6.99 24.28 -3.95
N LYS A 530 6.97 24.32 -5.29
CA LYS A 530 5.76 24.27 -6.11
C LYS A 530 5.23 22.84 -6.22
N ARG A 531 3.93 22.66 -6.08
CA ARG A 531 3.25 21.36 -6.16
C ARG A 531 2.00 21.46 -7.02
N LEU A 532 1.84 20.50 -7.91
CA LEU A 532 0.59 20.20 -8.59
C LEU A 532 0.20 18.75 -8.27
N HIS A 533 -1.01 18.57 -7.77
CA HIS A 533 -1.59 17.24 -7.54
C HIS A 533 -2.85 17.09 -8.35
N VAL A 534 -2.95 16.01 -9.08
CA VAL A 534 -4.12 15.65 -9.89
C VAL A 534 -4.56 14.24 -9.52
N VAL A 535 -5.80 14.12 -9.09
CA VAL A 535 -6.40 12.84 -8.68
C VAL A 535 -7.65 12.58 -9.51
N LEU A 536 -7.72 11.41 -10.12
CA LEU A 536 -8.89 10.95 -10.87
C LEU A 536 -9.80 10.12 -9.96
N ASP A 537 -11.03 10.53 -9.79
CA ASP A 537 -12.06 9.74 -9.10
C ASP A 537 -12.54 8.56 -9.97
N HIS A 538 -12.74 8.80 -11.26
CA HIS A 538 -13.06 7.79 -12.27
C HIS A 538 -12.04 7.87 -13.41
N GLY A 539 -11.99 6.81 -14.21
CA GLY A 539 -11.02 6.74 -15.31
C GLY A 539 -9.60 6.42 -14.85
N THR A 540 -8.69 6.46 -15.78
CA THR A 540 -7.26 6.23 -15.55
C THR A 540 -6.44 7.05 -16.51
N LEU A 541 -5.24 7.43 -16.11
CA LEU A 541 -4.26 8.04 -16.99
C LEU A 541 -3.87 7.06 -18.11
N ALA A 542 -3.68 7.53 -19.31
CA ALA A 542 -3.16 6.74 -20.42
C ALA A 542 -1.72 6.25 -20.14
N LYS A 543 -1.19 5.35 -20.95
CA LYS A 543 0.22 4.91 -20.83
C LYS A 543 1.19 6.08 -20.97
N THR A 544 0.96 6.99 -21.92
CA THR A 544 1.55 8.33 -21.88
C THR A 544 0.67 9.18 -20.97
N ALA A 545 1.09 9.33 -19.73
CA ALA A 545 0.28 9.97 -18.70
C ALA A 545 0.22 11.48 -18.87
N ALA A 546 1.34 12.10 -19.27
CA ALA A 546 1.43 13.54 -19.42
C ALA A 546 2.49 13.95 -20.44
N GLN A 547 2.37 15.20 -20.93
CA GLN A 547 3.41 15.92 -21.66
C GLN A 547 3.57 17.30 -21.05
N TYR A 548 4.81 17.72 -20.81
CA TYR A 548 5.17 19.05 -20.35
C TYR A 548 5.96 19.80 -21.41
N ASN A 549 5.49 20.97 -21.82
CA ASN A 549 6.11 21.82 -22.81
C ASN A 549 6.84 22.99 -22.12
N GLU A 550 8.16 23.04 -22.28
CA GLU A 550 8.99 24.09 -21.69
C GLU A 550 8.80 25.49 -22.32
N ASN A 551 8.26 25.58 -23.55
CA ASN A 551 8.09 26.87 -24.22
C ASN A 551 6.93 27.70 -23.67
N ASP A 552 5.82 27.04 -23.33
CA ASP A 552 4.60 27.68 -22.86
C ASP A 552 4.23 27.26 -21.44
N HIS A 553 5.12 26.50 -20.77
CA HIS A 553 4.93 25.94 -19.43
C HIS A 553 3.60 25.22 -19.28
N SER A 554 3.15 24.53 -20.32
CA SER A 554 1.91 23.76 -20.28
C SER A 554 2.14 22.30 -19.96
N LEU A 555 1.25 21.73 -19.15
CA LEU A 555 1.15 20.30 -18.83
C LEU A 555 -0.13 19.76 -19.43
N THR A 556 -0.04 18.77 -20.30
CA THR A 556 -1.20 18.06 -20.86
C THR A 556 -1.25 16.67 -20.26
N LEU A 557 -2.34 16.36 -19.55
CA LEU A 557 -2.64 15.03 -19.04
C LEU A 557 -3.43 14.27 -20.08
N TYR A 558 -3.18 12.97 -20.21
CA TYR A 558 -3.89 12.07 -21.13
C TYR A 558 -4.63 10.98 -20.38
N PHE A 559 -5.86 10.68 -20.80
CA PHE A 559 -6.74 9.72 -20.17
C PHE A 559 -6.95 8.50 -21.07
N ASP A 560 -7.09 7.33 -20.44
CA ASP A 560 -7.46 6.10 -21.13
C ASP A 560 -8.99 6.00 -21.23
N THR A 561 -9.51 6.33 -22.40
CA THR A 561 -10.96 6.33 -22.67
C THR A 561 -11.54 4.95 -22.93
N GLN A 562 -10.70 3.94 -23.11
CA GLN A 562 -11.17 2.58 -23.45
C GLN A 562 -11.53 1.75 -22.22
N LYS A 563 -10.90 2.04 -21.07
CA LYS A 563 -11.05 1.22 -19.85
C LYS A 563 -12.18 1.68 -18.91
N SER A 564 -12.71 2.87 -19.08
CA SER A 564 -13.84 3.35 -18.26
C SER A 564 -14.72 4.31 -19.03
N ALA A 565 -16.03 4.26 -18.81
CA ALA A 565 -16.90 5.37 -19.19
C ALA A 565 -16.47 6.60 -18.40
N LEU A 566 -15.86 7.56 -19.10
CA LEU A 566 -15.35 8.79 -18.49
C LEU A 566 -16.48 9.79 -18.28
N THR A 567 -17.32 9.52 -17.31
CA THR A 567 -18.10 10.55 -16.65
C THR A 567 -17.54 10.67 -15.24
N GLY A 568 -16.44 11.37 -15.08
CA GLY A 568 -15.78 11.47 -13.79
C GLY A 568 -15.32 12.88 -13.51
N THR A 569 -14.74 13.06 -12.35
CA THR A 569 -14.19 14.32 -11.90
C THR A 569 -12.69 14.17 -11.71
N VAL A 570 -11.96 15.18 -12.14
CA VAL A 570 -10.54 15.32 -11.82
C VAL A 570 -10.43 16.35 -10.71
N THR A 571 -9.85 15.96 -9.60
CA THR A 571 -9.53 16.89 -8.52
C THR A 571 -8.11 17.42 -8.75
N ILE A 572 -8.00 18.73 -8.90
CA ILE A 572 -6.73 19.43 -9.12
C ILE A 572 -6.46 20.32 -7.91
N SER A 573 -5.28 20.23 -7.35
CA SER A 573 -4.81 21.14 -6.30
C SER A 573 -3.39 21.60 -6.58
N MET A 574 -3.11 22.85 -6.28
CA MET A 574 -1.80 23.47 -6.41
C MET A 574 -1.37 24.06 -5.07
N LEU A 575 -0.07 24.04 -4.82
CA LEU A 575 0.53 24.68 -3.64
C LEU A 575 1.74 25.48 -4.11
N HIS A 576 1.82 26.74 -3.69
CA HIS A 576 2.86 27.71 -4.08
C HIS A 576 2.99 27.92 -5.59
N MET A 577 1.93 27.62 -6.33
CA MET A 577 1.83 27.89 -7.76
C MET A 577 0.38 28.16 -8.15
N VAL A 578 0.19 28.73 -9.29
CA VAL A 578 -1.12 28.98 -9.89
C VAL A 578 -1.11 28.48 -11.34
N GLY A 579 -2.28 28.21 -11.88
CA GLY A 579 -2.41 27.75 -13.27
C GLY A 579 -3.77 28.09 -13.82
N THR A 580 -3.95 27.78 -15.10
CA THR A 580 -5.20 28.02 -15.82
C THR A 580 -5.48 26.83 -16.74
N LEU A 581 -6.72 26.34 -16.72
CA LEU A 581 -7.19 25.37 -17.72
C LEU A 581 -7.46 26.06 -19.07
N GLU A 582 -7.53 25.28 -20.14
CA GLU A 582 -7.82 25.82 -21.48
C GLU A 582 -9.15 26.60 -21.57
N ASP A 583 -10.13 26.27 -20.74
CA ASP A 583 -11.42 26.96 -20.67
C ASP A 583 -11.39 28.25 -19.84
N GLY A 584 -10.22 28.62 -19.31
CA GLY A 584 -10.03 29.82 -18.48
C GLY A 584 -10.26 29.59 -16.98
N THR A 585 -10.55 28.38 -16.55
CA THR A 585 -10.70 28.07 -15.11
C THR A 585 -9.39 28.28 -14.38
N LEU A 586 -9.39 29.15 -13.37
CA LEU A 586 -8.21 29.46 -12.56
C LEU A 586 -7.97 28.35 -11.52
N LEU A 587 -6.72 27.90 -11.44
CA LEU A 587 -6.22 26.94 -10.46
C LEU A 587 -5.27 27.66 -9.48
N GLY A 588 -5.43 27.36 -8.21
CA GLY A 588 -4.60 27.93 -7.14
C GLY A 588 -4.54 26.99 -5.94
N ASN A 589 -4.30 27.53 -4.76
CA ASN A 589 -4.17 26.76 -3.52
C ASN A 589 -5.43 25.97 -3.11
N ASN A 590 -6.57 26.29 -3.70
CA ASN A 590 -7.82 25.57 -3.44
C ASN A 590 -7.93 24.33 -4.33
N LYS A 591 -8.59 23.29 -3.83
CA LYS A 591 -8.98 22.13 -4.63
C LYS A 591 -10.06 22.52 -5.62
N VAL A 592 -9.82 22.26 -6.89
CA VAL A 592 -10.79 22.44 -7.97
C VAL A 592 -11.24 21.06 -8.46
N GLN A 593 -12.53 20.82 -8.43
CA GLN A 593 -13.12 19.65 -9.07
C GLN A 593 -13.55 20.01 -10.49
N TYR A 594 -12.93 19.39 -11.46
CA TYR A 594 -13.20 19.61 -12.87
C TYR A 594 -13.91 18.39 -13.46
N PRO A 595 -15.18 18.56 -13.94
CA PRO A 595 -15.90 17.47 -14.57
C PRO A 595 -15.32 17.16 -15.95
N LEU A 596 -14.91 15.93 -16.17
CA LEU A 596 -14.50 15.47 -17.50
C LEU A 596 -15.73 15.28 -18.38
N LYS A 597 -15.64 15.75 -19.62
CA LYS A 597 -16.66 15.51 -20.65
C LYS A 597 -16.57 14.06 -21.15
N ASP A 598 -17.69 13.52 -21.57
CA ASP A 598 -17.70 12.19 -22.19
C ASP A 598 -16.77 12.16 -23.41
N GLY A 599 -15.87 11.15 -23.44
CA GLY A 599 -14.86 11.03 -24.49
C GLY A 599 -13.70 12.03 -24.42
N GLN A 600 -13.53 12.77 -23.35
CA GLN A 600 -12.41 13.69 -23.18
C GLN A 600 -11.10 12.91 -23.00
N GLU A 601 -10.19 12.99 -23.97
CA GLU A 601 -8.93 12.24 -24.00
C GLU A 601 -7.77 12.96 -23.28
N ASN A 602 -7.90 14.28 -23.06
CA ASN A 602 -6.83 15.05 -22.43
C ASN A 602 -7.36 16.27 -21.66
N LEU A 603 -6.49 16.81 -20.79
CA LEU A 603 -6.71 18.04 -20.06
C LEU A 603 -5.40 18.84 -20.03
N LYS A 604 -5.42 20.04 -20.58
CA LYS A 604 -4.27 20.93 -20.61
C LYS A 604 -4.33 21.98 -19.52
N ILE A 605 -3.22 22.12 -18.80
CA ILE A 605 -3.02 23.06 -17.70
C ILE A 605 -1.86 23.97 -18.06
N PHE A 606 -2.04 25.27 -18.06
CA PHE A 606 -0.97 26.24 -18.16
C PHE A 606 -0.47 26.55 -16.75
N LEU A 607 0.80 26.31 -16.50
CA LEU A 607 1.44 26.55 -15.21
C LEU A 607 2.02 27.96 -15.22
N ASN A 608 1.43 28.87 -14.47
CA ASN A 608 1.93 30.23 -14.39
C ASN A 608 3.14 30.25 -13.44
N GLU A 609 4.25 30.81 -13.91
CA GLU A 609 5.35 31.16 -13.02
C GLU A 609 4.89 32.33 -12.15
N GLY A 610 4.74 32.08 -10.85
CA GLY A 610 4.41 33.13 -9.89
C GLY A 610 5.60 34.03 -9.61
#